data_84582587c5a56b33a57d1992db14ec6f
#
_entry.id   84582587c5a56b33a57d1992db14ec6f
#
_cell.length_a   1.000
_cell.length_b   1.000
_cell.length_c   1.000
_cell.angle_alpha   90.00
_cell.angle_beta   90.00
_cell.angle_gamma   90.00
#
_symmetry.space_group_name_H-M   'P 1'
#
loop_
_entity.id
_entity.type
_entity.pdbx_description
1 polymer ?
#
loop_
_entity_poly.entity_id
_entity_poly.type
_entity_poly.pdbx_seq_one_letter_code
_entity_poly.pdbx_strand_id
1 'polypeptide(L)'
;MAVAEQSMSSGAGVGTGTVVQVIGPVVDIEFDTDRLPDMYHALERVRENGSRLVLEVQQNLGNGTVRTIAMDTTEGLRRGDTFEDTGGPIMVSVGEQTLGRMFNVIGDPIDGKPALEGAPQSPIHRLAPPIDEQSTEQEILETGIKVIDLICTFSKGSKIGLFGGAGVGKTVIVQEMINNIAKEHGGFSVFAGVGERTREGRDLYGEMEESGVLDKTALVFGQMNEPPGARARVALTGLTIAEHFRDEENADVLLFIDNIFRYTLAGAEVSALLGRMPSAVGYQPTLGTEMGDLQERITSTKTGSITSVQAVYVPADDFTDPAVATTFAHLGSTVSLSRALTEIGIYPAVDPLESFSRALDPVVVGDEHYRVAQGVKRVLQEYKELQDIIAILGQEELSEDQKLTVQRARRVQRFLSQPFFVAEQFTGRPGKYVPLAETIRGFAEIIDGAHDDLPEDAFYMVGDIDEALEKGRELGGRDEPAAEEPAAESGAPATEEPAAEAGTPAADEPADGEPTAAADTGGTPGTRG
;
A
#
# COMPACT_ATOMS: atom_id res chain seq x y z
N MET A 1 -23.91 20.45 -14.92
CA MET A 1 -24.72 21.30 -14.03
C MET A 1 -26.21 20.91 -14.02
N ALA A 2 -26.57 19.62 -14.00
CA ALA A 2 -27.99 19.24 -13.97
C ALA A 2 -28.29 17.87 -13.36
N VAL A 3 -27.34 17.17 -12.74
CA VAL A 3 -27.59 15.87 -12.10
C VAL A 3 -27.26 15.86 -10.61
N ALA A 4 -26.49 16.83 -10.11
CA ALA A 4 -26.12 16.90 -8.68
C ALA A 4 -27.12 17.67 -7.79
N GLU A 5 -28.11 18.35 -8.35
CA GLU A 5 -29.12 19.11 -7.58
C GLU A 5 -30.48 18.41 -7.45
N GLN A 6 -30.62 17.18 -7.90
CA GLN A 6 -31.92 16.48 -7.87
C GLN A 6 -32.14 15.49 -6.72
N SER A 7 -31.23 15.35 -5.78
CA SER A 7 -31.43 14.40 -4.66
C SER A 7 -31.71 15.04 -3.28
N MET A 8 -31.98 16.34 -3.23
CA MET A 8 -32.57 16.97 -2.02
C MET A 8 -34.03 17.35 -2.24
N SER A 9 -34.84 16.44 -2.74
CA SER A 9 -36.29 16.60 -2.72
C SER A 9 -36.92 15.73 -1.64
N SER A 10 -37.18 16.37 -0.52
CA SER A 10 -38.38 16.21 0.32
C SER A 10 -38.96 14.82 0.55
N GLY A 11 -38.77 14.23 1.74
CA GLY A 11 -39.87 13.63 2.46
C GLY A 11 -40.63 12.46 1.83
N ALA A 12 -40.00 11.62 1.01
CA ALA A 12 -40.50 10.27 0.83
C ALA A 12 -40.04 9.47 2.06
N GLY A 13 -40.96 9.00 2.85
CA GLY A 13 -40.65 8.29 4.09
C GLY A 13 -39.70 7.15 3.83
N VAL A 14 -38.67 7.05 4.66
CA VAL A 14 -37.71 5.97 4.74
C VAL A 14 -38.42 4.63 4.52
N GLY A 15 -38.03 3.88 3.46
CA GLY A 15 -38.64 2.58 3.15
C GLY A 15 -38.11 1.52 4.14
N THR A 16 -39.00 0.66 4.62
CA THR A 16 -38.59 -0.52 5.39
C THR A 16 -38.72 -1.75 4.50
N GLY A 17 -37.64 -2.50 4.34
CA GLY A 17 -37.60 -3.73 3.57
C GLY A 17 -37.50 -4.96 4.47
N THR A 18 -37.94 -6.10 3.94
CA THR A 18 -37.95 -7.39 4.64
C THR A 18 -36.99 -8.36 3.95
N VAL A 19 -36.15 -9.03 4.72
CA VAL A 19 -35.21 -10.05 4.22
C VAL A 19 -35.98 -11.24 3.67
N VAL A 20 -35.77 -11.54 2.38
CA VAL A 20 -36.36 -12.72 1.71
C VAL A 20 -35.34 -13.84 1.52
N GLN A 21 -34.07 -13.50 1.40
CA GLN A 21 -33.00 -14.50 1.23
C GLN A 21 -31.67 -14.00 1.77
N VAL A 22 -30.86 -14.89 2.36
CA VAL A 22 -29.48 -14.64 2.79
C VAL A 22 -28.59 -15.70 2.17
N ILE A 23 -27.54 -15.27 1.44
CA ILE A 23 -26.55 -16.13 0.77
C ILE A 23 -25.15 -15.61 1.13
N GLY A 24 -24.61 -16.04 2.28
CA GLY A 24 -23.37 -15.47 2.80
C GLY A 24 -23.51 -13.94 2.99
N PRO A 25 -22.59 -13.13 2.42
CA PRO A 25 -22.65 -11.67 2.54
C PRO A 25 -23.69 -11.01 1.61
N VAL A 26 -24.37 -11.77 0.75
CA VAL A 26 -25.44 -11.26 -0.12
C VAL A 26 -26.79 -11.44 0.53
N VAL A 27 -27.58 -10.40 0.59
CA VAL A 27 -28.92 -10.39 1.19
C VAL A 27 -29.92 -9.80 0.19
N ASP A 28 -30.98 -10.56 -0.12
CA ASP A 28 -32.08 -10.09 -0.93
C ASP A 28 -33.20 -9.56 -0.02
N ILE A 29 -33.63 -8.33 -0.26
CA ILE A 29 -34.60 -7.60 0.54
C ILE A 29 -35.77 -7.14 -0.33
N GLU A 30 -36.99 -7.38 0.13
CA GLU A 30 -38.22 -6.97 -0.53
C GLU A 30 -38.73 -5.69 0.11
N PHE A 31 -39.02 -4.71 -0.74
CA PHE A 31 -39.63 -3.42 -0.40
C PHE A 31 -40.97 -3.26 -1.10
N ASP A 32 -41.78 -2.35 -0.62
CA ASP A 32 -42.94 -1.87 -1.37
C ASP A 32 -42.48 -1.25 -2.70
N THR A 33 -43.18 -1.56 -3.79
CA THR A 33 -42.76 -1.15 -5.15
C THR A 33 -42.62 0.36 -5.32
N ASP A 34 -43.36 1.13 -4.53
CA ASP A 34 -43.37 2.60 -4.55
C ASP A 34 -42.23 3.22 -3.69
N ARG A 35 -41.47 2.39 -2.98
CA ARG A 35 -40.40 2.80 -2.04
C ARG A 35 -39.12 1.98 -2.20
N LEU A 36 -38.81 1.65 -3.44
CA LEU A 36 -37.62 0.88 -3.75
C LEU A 36 -36.39 1.77 -3.58
N PRO A 37 -35.36 1.33 -2.80
CA PRO A 37 -34.11 2.07 -2.66
C PRO A 37 -33.32 2.12 -3.97
N ASP A 38 -32.64 3.24 -4.18
CA ASP A 38 -31.74 3.42 -5.32
C ASP A 38 -30.45 2.61 -5.18
N MET A 39 -29.68 2.53 -6.27
CA MET A 39 -28.37 1.88 -6.29
C MET A 39 -27.43 2.58 -5.29
N TYR A 40 -26.64 1.78 -4.58
CA TYR A 40 -25.70 2.21 -3.55
C TYR A 40 -26.32 2.79 -2.28
N HIS A 41 -27.66 2.82 -2.14
CA HIS A 41 -28.27 3.16 -0.86
C HIS A 41 -27.79 2.21 0.24
N ALA A 42 -27.59 2.76 1.42
CA ALA A 42 -27.31 2.02 2.64
C ALA A 42 -28.62 1.60 3.30
N LEU A 43 -28.75 0.32 3.60
CA LEU A 43 -29.85 -0.23 4.37
C LEU A 43 -29.32 -0.61 5.75
N GLU A 44 -29.93 -0.13 6.80
CA GLU A 44 -29.44 -0.31 8.17
C GLU A 44 -30.38 -1.12 9.05
N ARG A 45 -29.75 -1.88 9.94
CA ARG A 45 -30.42 -2.59 11.04
C ARG A 45 -29.54 -2.57 12.28
N VAL A 46 -30.10 -2.23 13.42
CA VAL A 46 -29.45 -2.37 14.72
C VAL A 46 -29.68 -3.79 15.23
N ARG A 47 -28.58 -4.48 15.56
CA ARG A 47 -28.59 -5.83 16.13
C ARG A 47 -28.93 -5.79 17.63
N GLU A 48 -29.27 -6.95 18.19
CA GLU A 48 -29.56 -7.09 19.63
C GLU A 48 -28.38 -6.67 20.54
N ASN A 49 -27.16 -6.79 20.07
CA ASN A 49 -25.93 -6.36 20.76
C ASN A 49 -25.63 -4.86 20.63
N GLY A 50 -26.48 -4.10 19.92
CA GLY A 50 -26.31 -2.67 19.67
C GLY A 50 -25.42 -2.32 18.48
N SER A 51 -24.77 -3.28 17.81
CA SER A 51 -23.99 -3.00 16.60
C SER A 51 -24.92 -2.76 15.40
N ARG A 52 -24.47 -1.91 14.47
CA ARG A 52 -25.16 -1.67 13.20
C ARG A 52 -24.74 -2.71 12.17
N LEU A 53 -25.70 -3.28 11.47
CA LEU A 53 -25.44 -4.01 10.23
C LEU A 53 -25.89 -3.15 9.06
N VAL A 54 -24.94 -2.82 8.18
CA VAL A 54 -25.19 -2.02 6.99
C VAL A 54 -25.05 -2.91 5.77
N LEU A 55 -26.05 -2.83 4.89
CA LEU A 55 -26.08 -3.48 3.59
C LEU A 55 -26.10 -2.40 2.51
N GLU A 56 -25.38 -2.60 1.41
CA GLU A 56 -25.38 -1.68 0.27
C GLU A 56 -26.13 -2.28 -0.91
N VAL A 57 -27.06 -1.53 -1.48
CA VAL A 57 -27.84 -1.96 -2.66
C VAL A 57 -26.95 -2.08 -3.89
N GLN A 58 -26.90 -3.27 -4.48
CA GLN A 58 -26.04 -3.58 -5.64
C GLN A 58 -26.82 -3.89 -6.92
N GLN A 59 -28.07 -4.30 -6.80
CA GLN A 59 -28.86 -4.72 -7.96
C GLN A 59 -30.34 -4.70 -7.65
N ASN A 60 -31.15 -4.24 -8.59
CA ASN A 60 -32.60 -4.40 -8.58
C ASN A 60 -32.94 -5.70 -9.32
N LEU A 61 -33.60 -6.64 -8.62
CA LEU A 61 -34.01 -7.93 -9.16
C LEU A 61 -35.41 -7.89 -9.81
N GLY A 62 -36.14 -6.77 -9.67
CA GLY A 62 -37.53 -6.66 -10.04
C GLY A 62 -38.50 -7.10 -8.92
N ASN A 63 -39.79 -6.89 -9.15
CA ASN A 63 -40.85 -7.24 -8.18
C ASN A 63 -40.65 -6.69 -6.76
N GLY A 64 -40.09 -5.49 -6.63
CA GLY A 64 -39.82 -4.88 -5.32
C GLY A 64 -38.61 -5.44 -4.58
N THR A 65 -37.84 -6.36 -5.18
CA THR A 65 -36.69 -6.99 -4.52
C THR A 65 -35.36 -6.37 -4.96
N VAL A 66 -34.54 -5.99 -3.99
CA VAL A 66 -33.17 -5.54 -4.22
C VAL A 66 -32.17 -6.54 -3.66
N ARG A 67 -31.06 -6.70 -4.36
CA ARG A 67 -29.91 -7.49 -3.90
C ARG A 67 -28.86 -6.57 -3.32
N THR A 68 -28.40 -6.92 -2.14
CA THR A 68 -27.44 -6.11 -1.37
C THR A 68 -26.20 -6.89 -1.03
N ILE A 69 -25.13 -6.19 -0.66
CA ILE A 69 -23.91 -6.75 -0.11
C ILE A 69 -23.69 -6.21 1.31
N ALA A 70 -23.34 -7.09 2.22
CA ALA A 70 -23.14 -6.75 3.64
C ALA A 70 -21.75 -6.14 3.87
N MET A 71 -21.70 -5.13 4.73
CA MET A 71 -20.45 -4.48 5.20
C MET A 71 -19.90 -5.16 6.45
N ASP A 72 -20.65 -6.07 7.06
CA ASP A 72 -20.24 -6.87 8.21
C ASP A 72 -20.86 -8.27 8.10
N THR A 73 -20.54 -9.18 9.03
CA THR A 73 -21.08 -10.54 9.05
C THR A 73 -22.61 -10.56 9.02
N THR A 74 -23.16 -11.48 8.25
CA THR A 74 -24.62 -11.72 8.20
C THR A 74 -25.07 -12.82 9.16
N GLU A 75 -24.19 -13.29 10.06
CA GLU A 75 -24.53 -14.30 11.05
C GLU A 75 -25.68 -13.85 11.95
N GLY A 76 -26.63 -14.74 12.17
CA GLY A 76 -27.83 -14.48 12.96
C GLY A 76 -28.96 -13.79 12.20
N LEU A 77 -28.71 -13.32 10.95
CA LEU A 77 -29.75 -12.72 10.12
C LEU A 77 -30.72 -13.79 9.61
N ARG A 78 -32.02 -13.50 9.70
CA ARG A 78 -33.10 -14.43 9.36
C ARG A 78 -34.01 -13.84 8.30
N ARG A 79 -34.63 -14.73 7.54
CA ARG A 79 -35.75 -14.35 6.68
C ARG A 79 -36.87 -13.74 7.52
N GLY A 80 -37.40 -12.60 7.09
CA GLY A 80 -38.42 -11.81 7.83
C GLY A 80 -37.82 -10.69 8.68
N ASP A 81 -36.50 -10.63 8.85
CA ASP A 81 -35.85 -9.49 9.49
C ASP A 81 -36.03 -8.23 8.65
N THR A 82 -36.03 -7.06 9.27
CA THR A 82 -36.29 -5.79 8.61
C THR A 82 -35.04 -4.91 8.57
N PHE A 83 -34.92 -4.15 7.48
CA PHE A 83 -33.91 -3.11 7.29
C PHE A 83 -34.59 -1.80 6.91
N GLU A 84 -34.02 -0.70 7.35
CA GLU A 84 -34.46 0.66 7.00
C GLU A 84 -33.55 1.22 5.91
N ASP A 85 -34.12 1.80 4.85
CA ASP A 85 -33.38 2.56 3.85
C ASP A 85 -32.99 3.91 4.45
N THR A 86 -31.71 4.24 4.47
CA THR A 86 -31.21 5.53 4.96
C THR A 86 -31.50 6.70 4.04
N GLY A 87 -32.01 6.41 2.83
CA GLY A 87 -32.30 7.41 1.79
C GLY A 87 -31.06 7.93 1.05
N GLY A 88 -29.92 7.26 1.17
CA GLY A 88 -28.67 7.61 0.50
C GLY A 88 -27.59 6.54 0.66
N PRO A 89 -26.41 6.79 0.13
CA PRO A 89 -25.27 5.90 0.25
C PRO A 89 -24.73 5.86 1.69
N ILE A 90 -23.76 4.98 1.94
CA ILE A 90 -23.04 4.92 3.21
C ILE A 90 -22.40 6.29 3.48
N MET A 91 -22.74 6.88 4.61
CA MET A 91 -22.22 8.16 5.09
C MET A 91 -21.18 7.93 6.16
N VAL A 92 -20.03 8.62 6.06
CA VAL A 92 -18.93 8.50 7.02
C VAL A 92 -18.52 9.85 7.59
N SER A 93 -18.06 9.85 8.83
CA SER A 93 -17.57 11.06 9.50
C SER A 93 -16.29 11.55 8.83
N VAL A 94 -16.18 12.86 8.62
CA VAL A 94 -15.04 13.53 8.00
C VAL A 94 -14.60 14.74 8.85
N GLY A 95 -13.44 15.33 8.52
CA GLY A 95 -12.90 16.52 9.15
C GLY A 95 -11.91 16.22 10.29
N GLU A 96 -11.40 17.27 10.94
CA GLU A 96 -10.32 17.20 11.95
C GLU A 96 -10.59 16.20 13.09
N GLN A 97 -11.87 15.96 13.43
CA GLN A 97 -12.23 15.01 14.48
C GLN A 97 -11.88 13.55 14.13
N THR A 98 -11.60 13.26 12.86
CA THR A 98 -11.17 11.92 12.41
C THR A 98 -9.67 11.68 12.62
N LEU A 99 -8.88 12.71 12.86
CA LEU A 99 -7.45 12.59 13.10
C LEU A 99 -7.18 11.91 14.45
N GLY A 100 -6.17 11.07 14.48
CA GLY A 100 -5.83 10.28 15.66
C GLY A 100 -6.80 9.13 15.94
N ARG A 101 -7.69 8.81 15.00
CA ARG A 101 -8.76 7.83 15.17
C ARG A 101 -8.64 6.68 14.17
N MET A 102 -9.27 5.57 14.54
CA MET A 102 -9.34 4.36 13.72
C MET A 102 -10.79 3.98 13.48
N PHE A 103 -11.16 3.76 12.21
CA PHE A 103 -12.53 3.50 11.78
C PHE A 103 -12.63 2.20 10.97
N ASN A 104 -13.82 1.62 10.96
CA ASN A 104 -14.22 0.58 10.02
C ASN A 104 -14.75 1.19 8.69
N VAL A 105 -15.20 0.31 7.79
CA VAL A 105 -15.71 0.70 6.46
C VAL A 105 -16.91 1.64 6.49
N ILE A 106 -17.76 1.56 7.50
CA ILE A 106 -18.96 2.41 7.67
C ILE A 106 -18.71 3.63 8.56
N GLY A 107 -17.44 3.95 8.89
CA GLY A 107 -17.06 5.10 9.69
C GLY A 107 -17.31 4.93 11.21
N ASP A 108 -17.61 3.73 11.69
CA ASP A 108 -17.68 3.48 13.13
C ASP A 108 -16.28 3.35 13.73
N PRO A 109 -16.01 3.98 14.89
CA PRO A 109 -14.71 3.87 15.54
C PRO A 109 -14.43 2.44 16.03
N ILE A 110 -13.20 1.97 15.78
CA ILE A 110 -12.70 0.67 16.25
C ILE A 110 -11.50 0.78 17.18
N ASP A 111 -11.16 2.00 17.59
CA ASP A 111 -10.07 2.34 18.51
C ASP A 111 -10.46 2.28 20.00
N GLY A 112 -11.68 1.87 20.32
CA GLY A 112 -12.22 1.82 21.69
C GLY A 112 -12.59 3.19 22.28
N LYS A 113 -12.48 4.27 21.49
CA LYS A 113 -12.89 5.62 21.88
C LYS A 113 -14.36 5.87 21.48
N PRO A 114 -15.04 6.86 22.10
CA PRO A 114 -16.44 7.19 21.76
C PRO A 114 -16.64 7.54 20.28
N ALA A 115 -17.87 7.36 19.78
CA ALA A 115 -18.27 7.82 18.46
C ALA A 115 -18.08 9.34 18.32
N LEU A 116 -17.88 9.81 17.09
CA LEU A 116 -17.74 11.23 16.80
C LEU A 116 -19.13 11.87 16.76
N GLU A 117 -19.44 12.69 17.77
CA GLU A 117 -20.71 13.42 17.84
C GLU A 117 -20.60 14.75 17.09
N GLY A 118 -21.54 14.98 16.15
CA GLY A 118 -21.61 16.25 15.41
C GLY A 118 -20.53 16.45 14.35
N ALA A 119 -19.75 15.43 14.02
CA ALA A 119 -18.82 15.50 12.89
C ALA A 119 -19.58 15.63 11.55
N PRO A 120 -19.07 16.41 10.60
CA PRO A 120 -19.60 16.42 9.24
C PRO A 120 -19.63 15.01 8.65
N GLN A 121 -20.64 14.75 7.81
CA GLN A 121 -20.81 13.44 7.17
C GLN A 121 -20.68 13.60 5.64
N SER A 122 -19.98 12.67 5.01
CA SER A 122 -19.85 12.64 3.54
C SER A 122 -20.12 11.24 2.99
N PRO A 123 -20.74 11.14 1.81
CA PRO A 123 -21.01 9.86 1.18
C PRO A 123 -19.72 9.25 0.60
N ILE A 124 -19.57 7.91 0.73
CA ILE A 124 -18.40 7.22 0.17
C ILE A 124 -18.44 7.12 -1.37
N HIS A 125 -19.63 7.17 -1.96
CA HIS A 125 -19.83 7.22 -3.40
C HIS A 125 -19.97 8.67 -3.86
N ARG A 126 -18.92 9.19 -4.49
CA ARG A 126 -18.85 10.53 -5.06
C ARG A 126 -18.26 10.44 -6.46
N LEU A 127 -18.59 11.40 -7.30
CA LEU A 127 -17.95 11.56 -8.60
C LEU A 127 -16.57 12.16 -8.45
N ALA A 128 -15.67 11.87 -9.39
CA ALA A 128 -14.39 12.55 -9.48
C ALA A 128 -14.59 14.07 -9.69
N PRO A 129 -13.66 14.92 -9.23
CA PRO A 129 -13.71 16.35 -9.51
C PRO A 129 -13.82 16.62 -11.02
N PRO A 130 -14.69 17.55 -11.44
CA PRO A 130 -14.83 17.89 -12.85
C PRO A 130 -13.53 18.51 -13.38
N ILE A 131 -13.32 18.42 -14.70
CA ILE A 131 -12.06 18.84 -15.35
C ILE A 131 -11.73 20.32 -15.07
N ASP A 132 -12.74 21.17 -14.95
CA ASP A 132 -12.59 22.60 -14.70
C ASP A 132 -12.15 22.94 -13.26
N GLU A 133 -12.29 22.00 -12.32
CA GLU A 133 -11.80 22.11 -10.94
C GLU A 133 -10.41 21.53 -10.73
N GLN A 134 -9.95 20.67 -11.63
CA GLN A 134 -8.63 20.04 -11.53
C GLN A 134 -7.51 21.04 -11.82
N SER A 135 -6.41 20.94 -11.05
CA SER A 135 -5.19 21.68 -11.32
C SER A 135 -4.40 21.03 -12.45
N THR A 136 -3.85 21.85 -13.35
CA THR A 136 -2.91 21.40 -14.39
C THR A 136 -1.46 21.65 -14.02
N GLU A 137 -1.20 22.32 -12.90
CA GLU A 137 0.15 22.57 -12.42
C GLU A 137 0.76 21.29 -11.85
N GLN A 138 2.00 21.02 -12.25
CA GLN A 138 2.77 19.88 -11.75
C GLN A 138 3.77 20.39 -10.71
N GLU A 139 3.39 20.29 -9.44
CA GLU A 139 4.27 20.60 -8.32
C GLU A 139 4.94 19.33 -7.79
N ILE A 140 6.23 19.42 -7.50
CA ILE A 140 6.97 18.32 -6.87
C ILE A 140 6.58 18.25 -5.40
N LEU A 141 6.33 17.03 -4.92
CA LEU A 141 6.16 16.73 -3.51
C LEU A 141 7.50 16.20 -2.97
N GLU A 142 8.19 17.03 -2.19
CA GLU A 142 9.41 16.60 -1.51
C GLU A 142 9.08 15.67 -0.35
N THR A 143 9.68 14.50 -0.36
CA THR A 143 9.51 13.49 0.71
C THR A 143 10.61 13.58 1.77
N GLY A 144 11.72 14.24 1.47
CA GLY A 144 12.92 14.27 2.29
C GLY A 144 13.71 12.97 2.30
N ILE A 145 13.33 12.03 1.42
CA ILE A 145 14.00 10.73 1.24
C ILE A 145 14.79 10.78 -0.06
N LYS A 146 16.12 10.83 0.05
CA LYS A 146 17.03 11.06 -1.10
C LYS A 146 16.73 10.23 -2.34
N VAL A 147 16.59 8.92 -2.19
CA VAL A 147 16.37 8.02 -3.33
C VAL A 147 15.01 8.24 -3.99
N ILE A 148 13.99 8.59 -3.22
CA ILE A 148 12.66 8.88 -3.75
C ILE A 148 12.69 10.20 -4.49
N ASP A 149 13.15 11.25 -3.85
CA ASP A 149 13.12 12.60 -4.40
C ASP A 149 13.99 12.72 -5.66
N LEU A 150 15.14 12.03 -5.70
CA LEU A 150 16.03 12.06 -6.86
C LEU A 150 15.55 11.23 -8.05
N ILE A 151 15.09 9.99 -7.79
CA ILE A 151 14.86 8.97 -8.82
C ILE A 151 13.39 8.72 -9.12
N CYS A 152 12.57 8.72 -8.08
CA CYS A 152 11.16 8.38 -8.15
C CYS A 152 10.25 9.61 -8.03
N THR A 153 10.78 10.81 -8.13
CA THR A 153 10.16 12.11 -7.88
C THR A 153 8.63 12.08 -7.89
N PHE A 154 8.00 12.48 -6.79
CA PHE A 154 6.55 12.53 -6.68
C PHE A 154 6.02 13.89 -7.12
N SER A 155 4.87 13.91 -7.78
CA SER A 155 4.10 15.14 -8.01
C SER A 155 2.88 15.13 -7.11
N LYS A 156 2.47 16.30 -6.64
CA LYS A 156 1.19 16.47 -5.94
C LYS A 156 0.04 15.99 -6.81
N GLY A 157 -0.94 15.31 -6.20
CA GLY A 157 -2.08 14.75 -6.92
C GLY A 157 -1.77 13.49 -7.73
N SER A 158 -0.54 12.98 -7.69
CA SER A 158 -0.16 11.78 -8.41
C SER A 158 -0.46 10.50 -7.61
N LYS A 159 -0.42 9.39 -8.32
CA LYS A 159 -0.64 8.05 -7.80
C LYS A 159 0.66 7.27 -7.89
N ILE A 160 1.19 6.85 -6.76
CA ILE A 160 2.48 6.18 -6.64
C ILE A 160 2.25 4.71 -6.26
N GLY A 161 2.81 3.80 -7.04
CA GLY A 161 2.82 2.38 -6.71
C GLY A 161 4.06 2.00 -5.92
N LEU A 162 3.87 1.40 -4.74
CA LEU A 162 4.95 0.88 -3.91
C LEU A 162 5.01 -0.65 -4.05
N PHE A 163 6.03 -1.13 -4.72
CA PHE A 163 6.24 -2.55 -5.03
C PHE A 163 7.30 -3.15 -4.13
N GLY A 164 7.17 -4.42 -3.81
CA GLY A 164 8.17 -5.16 -3.05
C GLY A 164 7.60 -6.33 -2.28
N GLY A 165 8.43 -7.31 -1.99
CA GLY A 165 8.09 -8.47 -1.19
C GLY A 165 7.80 -8.15 0.28
N ALA A 166 7.57 -9.19 1.08
CA ALA A 166 7.44 -9.03 2.53
C ALA A 166 8.81 -8.73 3.15
N GLY A 167 8.83 -7.85 4.17
CA GLY A 167 10.04 -7.58 4.96
C GLY A 167 11.08 -6.65 4.32
N VAL A 168 10.76 -5.97 3.22
CA VAL A 168 11.67 -5.01 2.56
C VAL A 168 11.52 -3.58 3.06
N GLY A 169 10.68 -3.33 4.08
CA GLY A 169 10.54 -2.02 4.72
C GLY A 169 9.45 -1.12 4.15
N LYS A 170 8.41 -1.67 3.46
CA LYS A 170 7.28 -0.88 2.94
C LYS A 170 6.63 0.00 4.02
N THR A 171 6.25 -0.61 5.13
CA THR A 171 5.59 0.10 6.25
C THR A 171 6.47 1.21 6.81
N VAL A 172 7.77 0.97 6.95
CA VAL A 172 8.72 1.96 7.48
C VAL A 172 8.82 3.18 6.55
N ILE A 173 8.86 2.96 5.22
CA ILE A 173 8.85 4.07 4.24
C ILE A 173 7.55 4.86 4.32
N VAL A 174 6.40 4.17 4.43
CA VAL A 174 5.09 4.82 4.58
C VAL A 174 5.05 5.70 5.82
N GLN A 175 5.49 5.17 6.96
CA GLN A 175 5.54 5.92 8.22
C GLN A 175 6.49 7.11 8.15
N GLU A 176 7.66 6.95 7.51
CA GLU A 176 8.61 8.06 7.33
C GLU A 176 8.02 9.16 6.46
N MET A 177 7.32 8.81 5.37
CA MET A 177 6.62 9.80 4.55
C MET A 177 5.53 10.53 5.33
N ILE A 178 4.73 9.82 6.14
CA ILE A 178 3.72 10.44 7.02
C ILE A 178 4.39 11.41 7.98
N ASN A 179 5.48 10.98 8.63
CA ASN A 179 6.23 11.82 9.55
C ASN A 179 6.75 13.11 8.89
N ASN A 180 7.35 12.96 7.71
CA ASN A 180 7.97 14.07 7.01
C ASN A 180 6.90 15.07 6.48
N ILE A 181 5.81 14.57 5.90
CA ILE A 181 4.70 15.42 5.44
C ILE A 181 4.03 16.13 6.61
N ALA A 182 3.81 15.45 7.73
CA ALA A 182 3.19 16.06 8.90
C ALA A 182 4.05 17.18 9.53
N LYS A 183 5.38 16.99 9.56
CA LYS A 183 6.32 17.93 10.20
C LYS A 183 6.75 19.07 9.29
N GLU A 184 7.09 18.76 8.03
CA GLU A 184 7.69 19.74 7.12
C GLU A 184 6.64 20.47 6.26
N HIS A 185 5.56 19.79 5.87
CA HIS A 185 4.53 20.36 5.01
C HIS A 185 3.23 20.70 5.75
N GLY A 186 3.08 20.28 7.01
CA GLY A 186 1.87 20.53 7.81
C GLY A 186 0.61 19.83 7.26
N GLY A 187 0.77 18.91 6.33
CA GLY A 187 -0.30 18.18 5.66
C GLY A 187 -0.93 17.10 6.53
N PHE A 188 -2.05 16.55 6.05
CA PHE A 188 -2.76 15.45 6.69
C PHE A 188 -2.49 14.13 5.96
N SER A 189 -2.64 13.04 6.67
CA SER A 189 -2.51 11.71 6.10
C SER A 189 -3.75 10.88 6.38
N VAL A 190 -4.12 10.05 5.42
CA VAL A 190 -5.18 9.05 5.59
C VAL A 190 -4.63 7.69 5.19
N PHE A 191 -4.78 6.69 6.04
CA PHE A 191 -4.37 5.33 5.75
C PHE A 191 -5.58 4.42 5.61
N ALA A 192 -5.74 3.79 4.46
CA ALA A 192 -6.78 2.82 4.16
C ALA A 192 -6.18 1.41 4.08
N GLY A 193 -6.37 0.62 5.13
CA GLY A 193 -5.95 -0.79 5.19
C GLY A 193 -6.99 -1.70 4.55
N VAL A 194 -6.69 -2.22 3.35
CA VAL A 194 -7.59 -3.04 2.55
C VAL A 194 -7.20 -4.51 2.63
N GLY A 195 -7.96 -5.30 3.36
CA GLY A 195 -7.73 -6.74 3.51
C GLY A 195 -6.44 -7.06 4.29
N GLU A 196 -5.94 -6.15 5.12
CA GLU A 196 -4.78 -6.37 5.96
C GLU A 196 -5.10 -7.22 7.19
N ARG A 197 -4.06 -7.77 7.81
CA ARG A 197 -4.21 -8.53 9.05
C ARG A 197 -4.50 -7.59 10.21
N THR A 198 -5.42 -7.97 11.09
CA THR A 198 -5.77 -7.20 12.30
C THR A 198 -4.54 -6.84 13.14
N ARG A 199 -3.58 -7.76 13.26
CA ARG A 199 -2.34 -7.53 14.00
C ARG A 199 -1.50 -6.43 13.37
N GLU A 200 -1.31 -6.46 12.04
CA GLU A 200 -0.51 -5.47 11.31
C GLU A 200 -1.12 -4.06 11.44
N GLY A 201 -2.46 -3.96 11.39
CA GLY A 201 -3.16 -2.70 11.63
C GLY A 201 -2.99 -2.19 13.07
N ARG A 202 -2.98 -3.08 14.06
CA ARG A 202 -2.75 -2.71 15.46
C ARG A 202 -1.30 -2.29 15.71
N ASP A 203 -0.35 -3.01 15.14
CA ASP A 203 1.07 -2.70 15.23
C ASP A 203 1.32 -1.31 14.60
N LEU A 204 0.78 -1.05 13.39
CA LEU A 204 0.86 0.25 12.72
C LEU A 204 0.30 1.41 13.57
N TYR A 205 -0.85 1.21 14.20
CA TYR A 205 -1.44 2.21 15.09
C TYR A 205 -0.51 2.53 16.27
N GLY A 206 0.07 1.51 16.91
CA GLY A 206 1.02 1.68 18.02
C GLY A 206 2.29 2.40 17.59
N GLU A 207 2.86 2.01 16.45
CA GLU A 207 4.06 2.64 15.90
C GLU A 207 3.83 4.11 15.52
N MET A 208 2.65 4.46 14.99
CA MET A 208 2.27 5.86 14.71
C MET A 208 2.04 6.67 15.98
N GLU A 209 1.51 6.05 17.05
CA GLU A 209 1.35 6.68 18.35
C GLU A 209 2.72 6.98 18.98
N GLU A 210 3.65 6.01 18.95
CA GLU A 210 5.01 6.13 19.48
C GLU A 210 5.85 7.16 18.72
N SER A 211 5.70 7.24 17.39
CA SER A 211 6.40 8.22 16.55
C SER A 211 5.78 9.63 16.59
N GLY A 212 4.59 9.77 17.20
CA GLY A 212 3.91 11.06 17.36
C GLY A 212 3.29 11.62 16.08
N VAL A 213 3.05 10.76 15.06
CA VAL A 213 2.42 11.17 13.79
C VAL A 213 0.93 10.87 13.73
N LEU A 214 0.41 10.14 14.72
CA LEU A 214 -0.99 9.72 14.77
C LEU A 214 -1.95 10.92 14.78
N ASP A 215 -1.61 12.01 15.47
CA ASP A 215 -2.46 13.22 15.59
C ASP A 215 -2.72 13.93 14.25
N LYS A 216 -1.98 13.60 13.20
CA LYS A 216 -2.15 14.12 11.83
C LYS A 216 -2.65 13.06 10.85
N THR A 217 -3.03 11.88 11.35
CA THR A 217 -3.39 10.74 10.52
C THR A 217 -4.75 10.19 10.90
N ALA A 218 -5.62 9.94 9.92
CA ALA A 218 -6.85 9.17 10.08
C ALA A 218 -6.63 7.75 9.53
N LEU A 219 -7.09 6.72 10.26
CA LEU A 219 -6.91 5.32 9.89
C LEU A 219 -8.26 4.68 9.61
N VAL A 220 -8.37 3.95 8.49
CA VAL A 220 -9.58 3.21 8.12
C VAL A 220 -9.19 1.78 7.74
N PHE A 221 -9.83 0.80 8.37
CA PHE A 221 -9.52 -0.61 8.11
C PHE A 221 -10.73 -1.41 7.66
N GLY A 222 -10.53 -2.19 6.60
CA GLY A 222 -11.38 -3.31 6.19
C GLY A 222 -10.52 -4.56 6.17
N GLN A 223 -10.54 -5.31 7.26
CA GLN A 223 -9.55 -6.35 7.54
C GLN A 223 -9.79 -7.64 6.74
N MET A 224 -8.79 -8.53 6.73
CA MET A 224 -8.81 -9.77 5.96
C MET A 224 -9.96 -10.72 6.35
N ASN A 225 -10.40 -10.68 7.60
CA ASN A 225 -11.50 -11.50 8.12
C ASN A 225 -12.88 -10.90 7.88
N GLU A 226 -12.95 -9.64 7.41
CA GLU A 226 -14.21 -8.98 7.11
C GLU A 226 -14.78 -9.43 5.75
N PRO A 227 -16.11 -9.31 5.55
CA PRO A 227 -16.74 -9.72 4.30
C PRO A 227 -16.21 -8.90 3.09
N PRO A 228 -16.37 -9.43 1.87
CA PRO A 228 -15.84 -8.77 0.68
C PRO A 228 -16.46 -7.38 0.44
N GLY A 229 -17.70 -7.13 0.90
CA GLY A 229 -18.32 -5.81 0.83
C GLY A 229 -17.50 -4.75 1.58
N ALA A 230 -17.09 -5.05 2.82
CA ALA A 230 -16.25 -4.16 3.61
C ALA A 230 -14.89 -3.89 2.92
N ARG A 231 -14.21 -4.95 2.49
CA ARG A 231 -12.91 -4.84 1.82
C ARG A 231 -12.96 -4.07 0.48
N ALA A 232 -14.09 -4.14 -0.22
CA ALA A 232 -14.32 -3.43 -1.48
C ALA A 232 -14.70 -1.94 -1.29
N ARG A 233 -15.02 -1.49 -0.08
CA ARG A 233 -15.47 -0.11 0.19
C ARG A 233 -14.53 0.68 1.07
N VAL A 234 -13.69 0.03 1.87
CA VAL A 234 -12.80 0.71 2.84
C VAL A 234 -11.87 1.73 2.19
N ALA A 235 -11.37 1.48 0.97
CA ALA A 235 -10.57 2.45 0.23
C ALA A 235 -11.38 3.72 -0.12
N LEU A 236 -12.68 3.56 -0.44
CA LEU A 236 -13.59 4.68 -0.69
C LEU A 236 -13.83 5.49 0.58
N THR A 237 -13.97 4.84 1.72
CA THR A 237 -14.12 5.49 3.03
C THR A 237 -12.89 6.34 3.35
N GLY A 238 -11.68 5.78 3.21
CA GLY A 238 -10.44 6.54 3.40
C GLY A 238 -10.32 7.71 2.43
N LEU A 239 -10.62 7.48 1.15
CA LEU A 239 -10.59 8.53 0.14
C LEU A 239 -11.60 9.66 0.46
N THR A 240 -12.79 9.33 0.96
CA THR A 240 -13.80 10.34 1.33
C THR A 240 -13.32 11.25 2.47
N ILE A 241 -12.59 10.70 3.45
CA ILE A 241 -11.96 11.50 4.51
C ILE A 241 -10.88 12.41 3.91
N ALA A 242 -10.04 11.88 3.01
CA ALA A 242 -9.01 12.66 2.34
C ALA A 242 -9.58 13.79 1.47
N GLU A 243 -10.68 13.54 0.75
CA GLU A 243 -11.36 14.54 -0.06
C GLU A 243 -11.87 15.72 0.77
N HIS A 244 -12.36 15.49 1.98
CA HIS A 244 -12.80 16.57 2.85
C HIS A 244 -11.66 17.53 3.19
N PHE A 245 -10.48 17.01 3.54
CA PHE A 245 -9.30 17.84 3.81
C PHE A 245 -8.84 18.60 2.57
N ARG A 246 -8.87 17.97 1.39
CA ARG A 246 -8.52 18.64 0.12
C ARG A 246 -9.50 19.75 -0.24
N ASP A 247 -10.81 19.46 -0.16
CA ASP A 247 -11.87 20.31 -0.73
C ASP A 247 -12.29 21.44 0.24
N GLU A 248 -12.39 21.15 1.55
CA GLU A 248 -12.91 22.06 2.56
C GLU A 248 -11.80 22.77 3.35
N GLU A 249 -10.68 22.09 3.59
CA GLU A 249 -9.56 22.65 4.35
C GLU A 249 -8.41 23.14 3.46
N ASN A 250 -8.52 22.97 2.14
CA ASN A 250 -7.52 23.37 1.13
C ASN A 250 -6.14 22.79 1.44
N ALA A 251 -6.08 21.55 1.87
CA ALA A 251 -4.87 20.89 2.32
C ALA A 251 -4.27 19.96 1.27
N ASP A 252 -2.96 19.74 1.37
CA ASP A 252 -2.28 18.67 0.70
C ASP A 252 -2.37 17.40 1.57
N VAL A 253 -2.95 16.35 1.02
CA VAL A 253 -3.26 15.10 1.73
C VAL A 253 -2.47 13.94 1.14
N LEU A 254 -1.84 13.15 2.00
CA LEU A 254 -1.31 11.85 1.62
C LEU A 254 -2.36 10.76 1.90
N LEU A 255 -2.72 10.03 0.86
CA LEU A 255 -3.60 8.86 0.97
C LEU A 255 -2.79 7.58 0.76
N PHE A 256 -2.70 6.77 1.79
CA PHE A 256 -2.09 5.44 1.71
C PHE A 256 -3.17 4.37 1.52
N ILE A 257 -2.98 3.48 0.54
CA ILE A 257 -3.87 2.34 0.31
C ILE A 257 -3.03 1.06 0.38
N ASP A 258 -3.21 0.27 1.41
CA ASP A 258 -2.55 -1.01 1.56
C ASP A 258 -3.58 -2.13 1.75
N ASN A 259 -3.88 -2.91 0.76
CA ASN A 259 -3.23 -3.13 -0.53
C ASN A 259 -4.25 -2.96 -1.67
N ILE A 260 -3.91 -2.22 -2.72
CA ILE A 260 -4.82 -1.97 -3.86
C ILE A 260 -5.19 -3.26 -4.61
N PHE A 261 -4.30 -4.25 -4.66
CA PHE A 261 -4.59 -5.55 -5.27
C PHE A 261 -5.73 -6.27 -4.51
N ARG A 262 -5.79 -6.16 -3.19
CA ARG A 262 -6.86 -6.76 -2.39
C ARG A 262 -8.20 -6.06 -2.56
N TYR A 263 -8.18 -4.76 -2.88
CA TYR A 263 -9.37 -4.04 -3.31
C TYR A 263 -9.97 -4.67 -4.58
N THR A 264 -9.15 -4.96 -5.59
CA THR A 264 -9.62 -5.61 -6.82
C THR A 264 -10.12 -7.02 -6.59
N LEU A 265 -9.45 -7.80 -5.71
CA LEU A 265 -9.92 -9.15 -5.34
C LEU A 265 -11.27 -9.11 -4.62
N ALA A 266 -11.47 -8.16 -3.70
CA ALA A 266 -12.76 -8.00 -3.02
C ALA A 266 -13.87 -7.65 -4.03
N GLY A 267 -13.59 -6.81 -5.02
CA GLY A 267 -14.50 -6.53 -6.14
C GLY A 267 -14.84 -7.77 -6.96
N ALA A 268 -13.85 -8.64 -7.24
CA ALA A 268 -14.07 -9.91 -7.94
C ALA A 268 -14.96 -10.87 -7.11
N GLU A 269 -14.72 -10.97 -5.80
CA GLU A 269 -15.56 -11.76 -4.88
C GLU A 269 -17.00 -11.24 -4.85
N VAL A 270 -17.20 -9.93 -4.73
CA VAL A 270 -18.53 -9.29 -4.78
C VAL A 270 -19.23 -9.60 -6.10
N SER A 271 -18.53 -9.43 -7.22
CA SER A 271 -19.07 -9.69 -8.55
C SER A 271 -19.51 -11.15 -8.73
N ALA A 272 -18.72 -12.10 -8.25
CA ALA A 272 -19.04 -13.53 -8.28
C ALA A 272 -20.27 -13.84 -7.41
N LEU A 273 -20.36 -13.28 -6.22
CA LEU A 273 -21.50 -13.44 -5.31
C LEU A 273 -22.80 -12.84 -5.88
N LEU A 274 -22.69 -11.75 -6.63
CA LEU A 274 -23.83 -11.17 -7.35
C LEU A 274 -24.22 -11.95 -8.61
N GLY A 275 -23.50 -13.02 -8.96
CA GLY A 275 -23.78 -13.85 -10.13
C GLY A 275 -23.43 -13.21 -11.46
N ARG A 276 -22.54 -12.23 -11.48
CA ARG A 276 -22.03 -11.62 -12.73
C ARG A 276 -21.07 -12.57 -13.42
N MET A 277 -21.13 -12.63 -14.75
CA MET A 277 -20.22 -13.48 -15.54
C MET A 277 -18.79 -12.92 -15.42
N PRO A 278 -17.80 -13.72 -15.01
CA PRO A 278 -16.43 -13.26 -14.88
C PRO A 278 -15.81 -12.95 -16.25
N SER A 279 -14.87 -12.00 -16.26
CA SER A 279 -14.00 -11.72 -17.40
C SER A 279 -12.78 -12.64 -17.43
N ALA A 280 -11.74 -12.28 -18.18
CA ALA A 280 -10.50 -13.06 -18.24
C ALA A 280 -9.90 -13.29 -16.85
N VAL A 281 -9.36 -14.47 -16.62
CA VAL A 281 -8.67 -14.89 -15.38
C VAL A 281 -9.56 -14.84 -14.12
N GLY A 282 -10.91 -14.71 -14.29
CA GLY A 282 -11.85 -14.73 -13.17
C GLY A 282 -12.16 -13.38 -12.53
N TYR A 283 -11.62 -12.27 -13.04
CA TYR A 283 -11.93 -10.94 -12.55
C TYR A 283 -13.32 -10.46 -12.96
N GLN A 284 -13.83 -9.46 -12.26
CA GLN A 284 -15.09 -8.79 -12.60
C GLN A 284 -15.03 -8.09 -13.97
N PRO A 285 -16.12 -8.07 -14.74
CA PRO A 285 -16.18 -7.37 -16.01
C PRO A 285 -16.04 -5.84 -15.86
N THR A 286 -16.30 -5.32 -14.66
CA THR A 286 -16.25 -3.91 -14.29
C THR A 286 -14.91 -3.47 -13.67
N LEU A 287 -13.87 -4.34 -13.70
CA LEU A 287 -12.56 -4.06 -13.08
C LEU A 287 -12.00 -2.69 -13.44
N GLY A 288 -11.96 -2.36 -14.74
CA GLY A 288 -11.42 -1.08 -15.20
C GLY A 288 -12.24 0.12 -14.73
N THR A 289 -13.58 -0.02 -14.71
CA THR A 289 -14.48 1.05 -14.26
C THR A 289 -14.36 1.26 -12.75
N GLU A 290 -14.41 0.19 -11.97
CA GLU A 290 -14.30 0.27 -10.51
C GLU A 290 -12.94 0.85 -10.07
N MET A 291 -11.85 0.46 -10.75
CA MET A 291 -10.54 1.05 -10.52
C MET A 291 -10.51 2.52 -10.94
N GLY A 292 -11.08 2.86 -12.09
CA GLY A 292 -11.20 4.24 -12.58
C GLY A 292 -11.97 5.12 -11.60
N ASP A 293 -13.12 4.66 -11.11
CA ASP A 293 -13.97 5.40 -10.16
C ASP A 293 -13.21 5.75 -8.86
N LEU A 294 -12.35 4.86 -8.38
CA LEU A 294 -11.47 5.14 -7.24
C LEU A 294 -10.34 6.10 -7.62
N GLN A 295 -9.62 5.79 -8.69
CA GLN A 295 -8.36 6.46 -9.04
C GLN A 295 -8.58 7.90 -9.55
N GLU A 296 -9.65 8.18 -10.30
CA GLU A 296 -9.91 9.52 -10.84
C GLU A 296 -10.33 10.54 -9.78
N ARG A 297 -10.75 10.11 -8.60
CA ARG A 297 -11.00 10.97 -7.43
C ARG A 297 -9.70 11.45 -6.77
N ILE A 298 -8.60 10.69 -6.97
CA ILE A 298 -7.27 11.00 -6.44
C ILE A 298 -6.58 11.95 -7.41
N THR A 299 -6.62 13.24 -7.12
CA THR A 299 -6.10 14.30 -8.02
C THR A 299 -5.87 15.60 -7.26
N SER A 300 -5.12 16.51 -7.86
CA SER A 300 -5.02 17.90 -7.43
C SER A 300 -6.19 18.71 -7.97
N THR A 301 -6.78 19.51 -7.11
CA THR A 301 -7.78 20.52 -7.45
C THR A 301 -7.19 21.91 -7.31
N LYS A 302 -7.97 22.96 -7.59
CA LYS A 302 -7.55 24.35 -7.38
C LYS A 302 -7.41 24.71 -5.90
N THR A 303 -7.94 23.90 -4.99
CA THR A 303 -7.96 24.14 -3.55
C THR A 303 -6.89 23.36 -2.81
N GLY A 304 -6.64 22.12 -3.18
CA GLY A 304 -5.68 21.23 -2.51
C GLY A 304 -5.35 20.00 -3.36
N SER A 305 -4.58 19.09 -2.80
CA SER A 305 -4.19 17.88 -3.50
C SER A 305 -4.38 16.61 -2.68
N ILE A 306 -4.67 15.49 -3.36
CA ILE A 306 -4.55 14.16 -2.79
C ILE A 306 -3.48 13.41 -3.57
N THR A 307 -2.35 13.15 -2.92
CA THR A 307 -1.30 12.29 -3.46
C THR A 307 -1.43 10.91 -2.84
N SER A 308 -1.53 9.85 -3.65
CA SER A 308 -1.68 8.51 -3.09
C SER A 308 -0.43 7.67 -3.25
N VAL A 309 -0.11 6.93 -2.17
CA VAL A 309 0.89 5.87 -2.18
C VAL A 309 0.17 4.54 -1.97
N GLN A 310 0.23 3.70 -2.98
CA GLN A 310 -0.55 2.47 -3.05
C GLN A 310 0.40 1.28 -3.01
N ALA A 311 0.30 0.47 -1.97
CA ALA A 311 1.01 -0.80 -1.95
C ALA A 311 0.38 -1.75 -2.98
N VAL A 312 1.21 -2.27 -3.87
CA VAL A 312 0.78 -3.19 -4.91
C VAL A 312 1.46 -4.55 -4.68
N TYR A 313 0.64 -5.57 -4.56
CA TYR A 313 1.11 -6.95 -4.58
C TYR A 313 1.01 -7.49 -6.01
N VAL A 314 2.09 -8.07 -6.49
CA VAL A 314 2.15 -8.70 -7.82
C VAL A 314 2.18 -10.22 -7.61
N PRO A 315 1.09 -10.94 -7.92
CA PRO A 315 1.04 -12.40 -7.76
C PRO A 315 2.07 -13.08 -8.66
N ALA A 316 2.89 -13.94 -8.08
CA ALA A 316 3.92 -14.71 -8.80
C ALA A 316 4.84 -13.84 -9.70
N ASP A 317 5.02 -12.56 -9.34
CA ASP A 317 5.76 -11.57 -10.12
C ASP A 317 5.24 -11.40 -11.57
N ASP A 318 3.96 -11.71 -11.80
CA ASP A 318 3.30 -11.59 -13.10
C ASP A 318 2.68 -10.20 -13.28
N PHE A 319 3.39 -9.32 -13.95
CA PHE A 319 2.93 -7.96 -14.31
C PHE A 319 1.86 -7.96 -15.41
N THR A 320 1.55 -9.09 -16.03
CA THR A 320 0.49 -9.22 -17.04
C THR A 320 -0.87 -9.55 -16.45
N ASP A 321 -0.94 -9.80 -15.14
CA ASP A 321 -2.21 -9.98 -14.42
C ASP A 321 -3.14 -8.77 -14.65
N PRO A 322 -4.43 -8.97 -15.01
CA PRO A 322 -5.33 -7.89 -15.34
C PRO A 322 -5.51 -6.84 -14.23
N ALA A 323 -5.51 -7.23 -12.97
CA ALA A 323 -5.65 -6.30 -11.85
C ALA A 323 -4.39 -5.45 -11.70
N VAL A 324 -3.21 -6.07 -11.85
CA VAL A 324 -1.91 -5.41 -11.79
C VAL A 324 -1.78 -4.43 -12.97
N ALA A 325 -2.03 -4.89 -14.20
CA ALA A 325 -1.95 -4.08 -15.41
C ALA A 325 -2.90 -2.87 -15.37
N THR A 326 -4.14 -3.07 -14.88
CA THR A 326 -5.12 -1.98 -14.71
C THR A 326 -4.64 -0.96 -13.69
N THR A 327 -4.07 -1.40 -12.56
CA THR A 327 -3.52 -0.51 -11.55
C THR A 327 -2.36 0.31 -12.13
N PHE A 328 -1.41 -0.33 -12.82
CA PHE A 328 -0.27 0.35 -13.44
C PHE A 328 -0.66 1.45 -14.42
N ALA A 329 -1.76 1.28 -15.15
CA ALA A 329 -2.23 2.28 -16.11
C ALA A 329 -2.54 3.63 -15.45
N HIS A 330 -2.91 3.64 -14.16
CA HIS A 330 -3.22 4.85 -13.40
C HIS A 330 -2.01 5.45 -12.66
N LEU A 331 -0.92 4.70 -12.50
CA LEU A 331 0.24 5.17 -11.72
C LEU A 331 1.07 6.21 -12.49
N GLY A 332 1.45 7.28 -11.79
CA GLY A 332 2.41 8.28 -12.24
C GLY A 332 3.86 7.92 -11.92
N SER A 333 4.08 7.25 -10.80
CA SER A 333 5.41 6.83 -10.36
C SER A 333 5.36 5.44 -9.74
N THR A 334 6.47 4.71 -9.81
CA THR A 334 6.63 3.39 -9.19
C THR A 334 7.91 3.36 -8.36
N VAL A 335 7.79 2.91 -7.13
CA VAL A 335 8.91 2.68 -6.20
C VAL A 335 9.06 1.17 -6.01
N SER A 336 10.13 0.62 -6.51
CA SER A 336 10.45 -0.82 -6.40
C SER A 336 11.40 -1.06 -5.24
N LEU A 337 11.02 -1.93 -4.31
CA LEU A 337 11.84 -2.32 -3.17
C LEU A 337 12.50 -3.67 -3.41
N SER A 338 13.82 -3.70 -3.29
CA SER A 338 14.65 -4.86 -3.57
C SER A 338 15.11 -5.56 -2.30
N ARG A 339 14.91 -6.88 -2.24
CA ARG A 339 15.46 -7.69 -1.13
C ARG A 339 17.00 -7.73 -1.18
N ALA A 340 17.60 -7.73 -2.36
CA ALA A 340 19.04 -7.72 -2.51
C ALA A 340 19.69 -6.50 -1.85
N LEU A 341 19.01 -5.34 -1.86
CA LEU A 341 19.49 -4.15 -1.14
C LEU A 341 19.39 -4.32 0.38
N THR A 342 18.34 -4.99 0.88
CA THR A 342 18.23 -5.26 2.32
C THR A 342 19.32 -6.22 2.80
N GLU A 343 19.70 -7.19 1.99
CA GLU A 343 20.76 -8.18 2.31
C GLU A 343 22.14 -7.52 2.46
N ILE A 344 22.40 -6.44 1.72
CA ILE A 344 23.64 -5.66 1.83
C ILE A 344 23.49 -4.44 2.77
N GLY A 345 22.37 -4.35 3.50
CA GLY A 345 22.16 -3.32 4.52
C GLY A 345 21.83 -1.92 4.00
N ILE A 346 21.42 -1.75 2.74
CA ILE A 346 21.02 -0.46 2.17
C ILE A 346 19.56 -0.18 2.49
N TYR A 347 19.30 0.88 3.26
CA TYR A 347 17.96 1.35 3.64
C TYR A 347 17.81 2.85 3.40
N PRO A 348 16.67 3.30 2.80
CA PRO A 348 15.56 2.47 2.30
C PRO A 348 16.00 1.59 1.11
N ALA A 349 15.42 0.40 1.03
CA ALA A 349 15.81 -0.60 0.03
C ALA A 349 15.16 -0.36 -1.35
N VAL A 350 15.12 0.89 -1.77
CA VAL A 350 14.56 1.31 -3.07
C VAL A 350 15.56 1.04 -4.18
N ASP A 351 15.17 0.25 -5.18
CA ASP A 351 15.99 0.00 -6.36
C ASP A 351 15.87 1.16 -7.35
N PRO A 352 16.93 1.95 -7.56
CA PRO A 352 16.88 3.11 -8.44
C PRO A 352 16.80 2.75 -9.93
N LEU A 353 17.17 1.52 -10.32
CA LEU A 353 17.11 1.07 -11.70
C LEU A 353 15.73 0.54 -12.10
N GLU A 354 15.03 -0.09 -11.15
CA GLU A 354 13.69 -0.63 -11.37
C GLU A 354 12.57 0.37 -11.02
N SER A 355 12.92 1.49 -10.40
CA SER A 355 11.98 2.55 -10.06
C SER A 355 11.85 3.58 -11.17
N PHE A 356 10.62 4.12 -11.31
CA PHE A 356 10.26 5.01 -12.40
C PHE A 356 9.36 6.15 -11.92
N SER A 357 9.53 7.34 -12.52
CA SER A 357 8.61 8.47 -12.36
C SER A 357 8.38 9.17 -13.69
N ARG A 358 7.12 9.50 -13.99
CA ARG A 358 6.76 10.36 -15.12
C ARG A 358 7.14 11.82 -14.86
N ALA A 359 7.19 12.22 -13.59
CA ALA A 359 7.60 13.58 -13.22
C ALA A 359 9.11 13.81 -13.39
N LEU A 360 9.92 12.76 -13.53
CA LEU A 360 11.36 12.90 -13.82
C LEU A 360 11.57 13.26 -15.30
N ASP A 361 11.13 14.45 -15.67
CA ASP A 361 11.25 15.06 -16.99
C ASP A 361 11.89 16.46 -16.83
N PRO A 362 12.84 16.86 -17.72
CA PRO A 362 13.52 18.16 -17.60
C PRO A 362 12.59 19.37 -17.51
N VAL A 363 11.39 19.29 -18.10
CA VAL A 363 10.40 20.37 -18.07
C VAL A 363 9.79 20.52 -16.66
N VAL A 364 9.72 19.42 -15.90
CA VAL A 364 9.11 19.39 -14.55
C VAL A 364 10.16 19.62 -13.47
N VAL A 365 11.24 18.82 -13.49
CA VAL A 365 12.26 18.82 -12.44
C VAL A 365 13.43 19.77 -12.71
N GLY A 366 13.56 20.28 -13.93
CA GLY A 366 14.69 21.08 -14.36
C GLY A 366 15.88 20.23 -14.86
N ASP A 367 16.75 20.88 -15.65
CA ASP A 367 17.86 20.21 -16.34
C ASP A 367 18.89 19.61 -15.37
N GLU A 368 19.16 20.27 -14.25
CA GLU A 368 20.17 19.82 -13.29
C GLU A 368 19.73 18.54 -12.57
N HIS A 369 18.55 18.52 -12.00
CA HIS A 369 18.00 17.34 -11.34
C HIS A 369 17.95 16.15 -12.31
N TYR A 370 17.42 16.37 -13.53
CA TYR A 370 17.34 15.33 -14.54
C TYR A 370 18.73 14.78 -14.90
N ARG A 371 19.74 15.67 -15.12
CA ARG A 371 21.12 15.28 -15.41
C ARG A 371 21.71 14.40 -14.30
N VAL A 372 21.54 14.81 -13.05
CA VAL A 372 22.07 14.08 -11.89
C VAL A 372 21.39 12.72 -11.75
N ALA A 373 20.07 12.66 -11.81
CA ALA A 373 19.31 11.41 -11.72
C ALA A 373 19.72 10.41 -12.82
N GLN A 374 19.86 10.88 -14.08
CA GLN A 374 20.33 10.05 -15.19
C GLN A 374 21.80 9.63 -15.02
N GLY A 375 22.64 10.50 -14.45
CA GLY A 375 24.02 10.18 -14.10
C GLY A 375 24.12 9.05 -13.07
N VAL A 376 23.35 9.15 -12.00
CA VAL A 376 23.26 8.11 -10.95
C VAL A 376 22.78 6.78 -11.56
N LYS A 377 21.68 6.79 -12.33
CA LYS A 377 21.17 5.57 -12.99
C LYS A 377 22.22 4.92 -13.89
N ARG A 378 22.94 5.72 -14.68
CA ARG A 378 23.98 5.22 -15.58
C ARG A 378 25.14 4.56 -14.82
N VAL A 379 25.68 5.22 -13.80
CA VAL A 379 26.76 4.69 -12.99
C VAL A 379 26.38 3.38 -12.31
N LEU A 380 25.16 3.30 -11.77
CA LEU A 380 24.65 2.07 -11.16
C LEU A 380 24.38 0.95 -12.18
N GLN A 381 23.93 1.30 -13.39
CA GLN A 381 23.72 0.32 -14.46
C GLN A 381 25.05 -0.26 -14.94
N GLU A 382 26.05 0.58 -15.17
CA GLU A 382 27.41 0.16 -15.52
C GLU A 382 28.01 -0.75 -14.43
N TYR A 383 27.80 -0.40 -13.16
CA TYR A 383 28.23 -1.23 -12.04
C TYR A 383 27.55 -2.61 -12.03
N LYS A 384 26.24 -2.66 -12.26
CA LYS A 384 25.50 -3.93 -12.35
C LYS A 384 26.07 -4.84 -13.45
N GLU A 385 26.42 -4.29 -14.61
CA GLU A 385 27.04 -5.03 -15.71
C GLU A 385 28.47 -5.51 -15.36
N LEU A 386 29.22 -4.72 -14.57
CA LEU A 386 30.57 -5.10 -14.13
C LEU A 386 30.57 -6.13 -13.01
N GLN A 387 29.49 -6.26 -12.23
CA GLN A 387 29.39 -7.24 -11.12
C GLN A 387 29.60 -8.68 -11.61
N ASP A 388 29.05 -9.05 -12.76
CA ASP A 388 29.23 -10.39 -13.33
C ASP A 388 30.68 -10.64 -13.71
N ILE A 389 31.36 -9.62 -14.23
CA ILE A 389 32.79 -9.69 -14.58
C ILE A 389 33.63 -9.82 -13.31
N ILE A 390 33.34 -9.02 -12.29
CA ILE A 390 34.03 -9.05 -10.99
C ILE A 390 33.89 -10.43 -10.33
N ALA A 391 32.68 -11.01 -10.38
CA ALA A 391 32.42 -12.32 -9.77
C ALA A 391 33.18 -13.47 -10.44
N ILE A 392 33.44 -13.37 -11.73
CA ILE A 392 34.12 -14.44 -12.51
C ILE A 392 35.62 -14.24 -12.56
N LEU A 393 36.10 -13.01 -12.84
CA LEU A 393 37.50 -12.72 -13.15
C LEU A 393 38.25 -12.00 -12.02
N GLY A 394 37.51 -11.45 -11.06
CA GLY A 394 38.08 -10.60 -10.00
C GLY A 394 38.15 -9.12 -10.40
N GLN A 395 38.29 -8.26 -9.42
CA GLN A 395 38.33 -6.81 -9.60
C GLN A 395 39.64 -6.32 -10.27
N GLU A 396 40.71 -7.12 -10.20
CA GLU A 396 42.03 -6.79 -10.77
C GLU A 396 42.03 -6.75 -12.29
N GLU A 397 41.14 -7.49 -12.96
CA GLU A 397 41.02 -7.54 -14.42
C GLU A 397 40.29 -6.33 -15.02
N LEU A 398 39.74 -5.47 -14.19
CA LEU A 398 39.07 -4.25 -14.64
C LEU A 398 40.11 -3.20 -15.10
N SER A 399 39.76 -2.44 -16.14
CA SER A 399 40.50 -1.23 -16.51
C SER A 399 40.44 -0.17 -15.40
N GLU A 400 41.37 0.76 -15.36
CA GLU A 400 41.38 1.84 -14.37
C GLU A 400 40.09 2.68 -14.41
N ASP A 401 39.55 2.94 -15.60
CA ASP A 401 38.24 3.64 -15.73
C ASP A 401 37.08 2.83 -15.15
N GLN A 402 37.09 1.51 -15.36
CA GLN A 402 36.08 0.62 -14.79
C GLN A 402 36.22 0.52 -13.26
N LYS A 403 37.42 0.47 -12.71
CA LYS A 403 37.66 0.51 -11.26
C LYS A 403 37.10 1.80 -10.65
N LEU A 404 37.35 2.94 -11.30
CA LEU A 404 36.83 4.23 -10.87
C LEU A 404 35.29 4.25 -10.91
N THR A 405 34.66 3.72 -11.97
CA THR A 405 33.21 3.59 -12.08
C THR A 405 32.65 2.73 -10.94
N VAL A 406 33.28 1.60 -10.62
CA VAL A 406 32.87 0.72 -9.50
C VAL A 406 32.96 1.45 -8.17
N GLN A 407 34.03 2.17 -7.90
CA GLN A 407 34.19 2.93 -6.65
C GLN A 407 33.13 4.02 -6.51
N ARG A 408 32.89 4.82 -7.57
CA ARG A 408 31.84 5.83 -7.57
C ARG A 408 30.45 5.23 -7.39
N ALA A 409 30.16 4.10 -8.08
CA ALA A 409 28.90 3.41 -7.96
C ALA A 409 28.63 2.93 -6.52
N ARG A 410 29.64 2.41 -5.83
CA ARG A 410 29.53 2.00 -4.42
C ARG A 410 29.28 3.20 -3.50
N ARG A 411 29.97 4.33 -3.71
CA ARG A 411 29.69 5.57 -2.98
C ARG A 411 28.26 6.06 -3.22
N VAL A 412 27.81 6.08 -4.47
CA VAL A 412 26.43 6.41 -4.82
C VAL A 412 25.45 5.47 -4.11
N GLN A 413 25.68 4.16 -4.16
CA GLN A 413 24.81 3.18 -3.50
C GLN A 413 24.76 3.37 -1.99
N ARG A 414 25.90 3.64 -1.34
CA ARG A 414 25.96 3.97 0.08
C ARG A 414 25.24 5.28 0.39
N PHE A 415 25.40 6.31 -0.44
CA PHE A 415 24.78 7.62 -0.23
C PHE A 415 23.27 7.61 -0.48
N LEU A 416 22.74 6.65 -1.24
CA LEU A 416 21.29 6.41 -1.33
C LEU A 416 20.69 5.96 0.01
N SER A 417 21.49 5.40 0.92
CA SER A 417 21.03 5.05 2.27
C SER A 417 20.81 6.30 3.13
N GLN A 418 19.82 6.24 4.01
CA GLN A 418 19.42 7.37 4.88
C GLN A 418 18.81 6.85 6.18
N PRO A 419 19.19 7.42 7.35
CA PRO A 419 18.54 7.09 8.59
C PRO A 419 17.16 7.76 8.67
N PHE A 420 16.15 7.01 9.10
CA PHE A 420 14.76 7.46 9.22
C PHE A 420 14.40 7.81 10.65
N PHE A 421 13.55 8.83 10.86
CA PHE A 421 13.05 9.23 12.16
C PHE A 421 12.28 8.09 12.85
N VAL A 422 11.42 7.41 12.10
CA VAL A 422 10.62 6.30 12.62
C VAL A 422 11.45 5.07 12.98
N ALA A 423 12.70 5.00 12.53
CA ALA A 423 13.61 3.90 12.82
C ALA A 423 14.66 4.22 13.90
N GLU A 424 14.65 5.43 14.49
CA GLU A 424 15.64 5.87 15.49
C GLU A 424 15.76 4.90 16.67
N GLN A 425 14.63 4.48 17.22
CA GLN A 425 14.59 3.59 18.38
C GLN A 425 15.18 2.19 18.11
N PHE A 426 15.18 1.76 16.85
CA PHE A 426 15.72 0.45 16.45
C PHE A 426 17.19 0.52 16.02
N THR A 427 17.58 1.63 15.39
CA THR A 427 18.92 1.80 14.80
C THR A 427 19.88 2.54 15.71
N GLY A 428 19.35 3.31 16.68
CA GLY A 428 20.13 4.20 17.54
C GLY A 428 20.74 5.39 16.77
N ARG A 429 20.30 5.65 15.53
CA ARG A 429 20.76 6.76 14.70
C ARG A 429 19.64 7.79 14.57
N PRO A 430 19.93 9.10 14.74
CA PRO A 430 18.94 10.14 14.54
C PRO A 430 18.49 10.18 13.07
N GLY A 431 17.19 10.30 12.85
CA GLY A 431 16.61 10.43 11.50
C GLY A 431 17.03 11.74 10.85
N LYS A 432 16.98 11.75 9.53
CA LYS A 432 17.38 12.90 8.71
C LYS A 432 16.33 13.15 7.63
N TYR A 433 15.87 14.39 7.57
CA TYR A 433 15.17 14.93 6.41
C TYR A 433 16.22 15.59 5.50
N VAL A 434 16.26 15.23 4.23
CA VAL A 434 17.23 15.81 3.28
C VAL A 434 16.48 16.58 2.20
N PRO A 435 16.63 17.92 2.15
CA PRO A 435 16.01 18.73 1.10
C PRO A 435 16.45 18.29 -0.29
N LEU A 436 15.55 18.40 -1.28
CA LEU A 436 15.82 18.02 -2.67
C LEU A 436 17.09 18.72 -3.23
N ALA A 437 17.27 20.00 -2.94
CA ALA A 437 18.46 20.73 -3.39
C ALA A 437 19.77 20.13 -2.89
N GLU A 438 19.82 19.72 -1.60
CA GLU A 438 20.99 19.06 -1.01
C GLU A 438 21.18 17.64 -1.54
N THR A 439 20.09 16.95 -1.83
CA THR A 439 20.13 15.64 -2.50
C THR A 439 20.79 15.76 -3.90
N ILE A 440 20.32 16.71 -4.71
CA ILE A 440 20.88 16.94 -6.07
C ILE A 440 22.34 17.33 -5.99
N ARG A 441 22.71 18.27 -5.10
CA ARG A 441 24.09 18.72 -4.88
C ARG A 441 24.99 17.55 -4.52
N GLY A 442 24.63 16.76 -3.53
CA GLY A 442 25.44 15.65 -3.04
C GLY A 442 25.69 14.58 -4.10
N PHE A 443 24.65 14.17 -4.81
CA PHE A 443 24.83 13.20 -5.89
C PHE A 443 25.61 13.77 -7.08
N ALA A 444 25.43 15.05 -7.42
CA ALA A 444 26.23 15.71 -8.46
C ALA A 444 27.73 15.67 -8.12
N GLU A 445 28.12 16.07 -6.91
CA GLU A 445 29.50 16.05 -6.45
C GLU A 445 30.13 14.65 -6.48
N ILE A 446 29.35 13.60 -6.13
CA ILE A 446 29.84 12.20 -6.15
C ILE A 446 30.05 11.72 -7.60
N ILE A 447 29.07 11.93 -8.50
CA ILE A 447 29.21 11.47 -9.90
C ILE A 447 30.28 12.25 -10.67
N ASP A 448 30.45 13.53 -10.36
CA ASP A 448 31.48 14.38 -10.96
C ASP A 448 32.89 14.09 -10.39
N GLY A 449 32.99 13.28 -9.32
CA GLY A 449 34.24 12.80 -8.74
C GLY A 449 34.93 13.75 -7.76
N ALA A 450 34.20 14.72 -7.20
CA ALA A 450 34.75 15.67 -6.25
C ALA A 450 35.25 15.02 -4.95
N HIS A 451 34.77 13.80 -4.64
CA HIS A 451 35.03 13.08 -3.39
C HIS A 451 35.56 11.66 -3.62
N ASP A 452 36.33 11.46 -4.72
CA ASP A 452 36.91 10.16 -5.03
C ASP A 452 38.02 9.73 -4.03
N ASP A 453 38.49 10.62 -3.20
CA ASP A 453 39.48 10.40 -2.13
C ASP A 453 38.87 9.92 -0.81
N LEU A 454 37.53 9.97 -0.65
CA LEU A 454 36.87 9.54 0.57
C LEU A 454 36.52 8.05 0.57
N PRO A 455 36.61 7.38 1.73
CA PRO A 455 36.22 5.97 1.85
C PRO A 455 34.70 5.80 1.65
N GLU A 456 34.27 4.65 1.09
CA GLU A 456 32.86 4.33 0.82
C GLU A 456 31.98 4.44 2.07
N ASP A 457 32.50 4.06 3.25
CA ASP A 457 31.76 4.08 4.50
C ASP A 457 31.42 5.49 5.00
N ALA A 458 32.08 6.52 4.48
CA ALA A 458 31.74 7.91 4.76
C ALA A 458 30.32 8.25 4.26
N PHE A 459 29.89 7.66 3.17
CA PHE A 459 28.59 7.92 2.51
C PHE A 459 27.45 7.08 3.06
N TYR A 460 27.73 6.14 3.98
CA TYR A 460 26.72 5.20 4.48
C TYR A 460 25.88 5.78 5.62
N MET A 461 24.54 5.75 5.46
CA MET A 461 23.57 6.22 6.48
C MET A 461 23.87 7.65 6.98
N VAL A 462 23.97 8.58 6.05
CA VAL A 462 24.15 10.02 6.28
C VAL A 462 22.99 10.80 5.67
N GLY A 463 22.78 12.03 6.10
CA GLY A 463 21.84 12.95 5.50
C GLY A 463 22.38 13.55 4.20
N ASP A 464 22.97 14.72 4.28
CA ASP A 464 23.55 15.45 3.17
C ASP A 464 25.03 15.11 2.91
N ILE A 465 25.62 15.75 1.92
CA ILE A 465 27.02 15.53 1.53
C ILE A 465 28.00 16.09 2.58
N ASP A 466 27.64 17.15 3.27
CA ASP A 466 28.51 17.77 4.28
C ASP A 466 28.70 16.82 5.47
N GLU A 467 27.67 16.07 5.87
CA GLU A 467 27.77 15.02 6.88
C GLU A 467 28.67 13.86 6.42
N ALA A 468 28.61 13.49 5.14
CA ALA A 468 29.52 12.50 4.57
C ALA A 468 30.97 12.97 4.60
N LEU A 469 31.24 14.24 4.29
CA LEU A 469 32.57 14.84 4.39
C LEU A 469 33.11 14.87 5.82
N GLU A 470 32.25 15.20 6.78
CA GLU A 470 32.62 15.22 8.21
C GLU A 470 32.97 13.82 8.70
N LYS A 471 32.14 12.84 8.39
CA LYS A 471 32.38 11.43 8.69
C LYS A 471 33.62 10.88 7.98
N GLY A 472 33.88 11.29 6.73
CA GLY A 472 35.10 10.93 5.99
C GLY A 472 36.38 11.44 6.66
N ARG A 473 36.34 12.66 7.23
CA ARG A 473 37.47 13.20 8.01
C ARG A 473 37.72 12.41 9.30
N GLU A 474 36.64 11.99 9.98
CA GLU A 474 36.75 11.16 11.19
C GLU A 474 37.34 9.78 10.89
N LEU A 475 36.97 9.18 9.74
CA LEU A 475 37.51 7.90 9.28
C LEU A 475 38.95 7.99 8.75
N GLY A 476 39.53 9.19 8.67
CA GLY A 476 40.96 9.41 8.39
C GLY A 476 41.30 9.57 6.91
N GLY A 477 40.32 9.76 6.01
CA GLY A 477 40.54 10.15 4.61
C GLY A 477 41.50 9.27 3.77
N ARG A 478 41.65 8.01 4.11
CA ARG A 478 42.45 7.05 3.34
C ARG A 478 41.56 5.88 2.94
N ASP A 479 41.48 5.63 1.63
CA ASP A 479 41.03 4.34 1.12
C ASP A 479 42.00 3.25 1.60
N GLU A 480 41.63 2.50 2.62
CA GLU A 480 42.18 1.16 2.80
C GLU A 480 41.50 0.26 1.75
N PRO A 481 42.27 -0.48 0.93
CA PRO A 481 41.67 -1.44 0.01
C PRO A 481 40.79 -2.39 0.83
N ALA A 482 39.53 -2.54 0.39
CA ALA A 482 38.57 -3.39 1.03
C ALA A 482 39.20 -4.74 1.37
N ALA A 483 39.27 -5.06 2.66
CA ALA A 483 39.67 -6.38 3.09
C ALA A 483 38.71 -7.37 2.44
N GLU A 484 39.26 -8.34 1.70
CA GLU A 484 38.53 -9.46 1.14
C GLU A 484 37.62 -10.04 2.23
N GLU A 485 36.32 -10.00 2.01
CA GLU A 485 35.41 -10.83 2.79
C GLU A 485 35.83 -12.29 2.55
N PRO A 486 36.15 -13.06 3.61
CA PRO A 486 36.50 -14.45 3.43
C PRO A 486 35.27 -15.17 2.86
N ALA A 487 35.46 -15.78 1.70
CA ALA A 487 34.51 -16.70 1.11
C ALA A 487 34.02 -17.65 2.19
N ALA A 488 32.70 -17.72 2.35
CA ALA A 488 32.05 -18.63 3.28
C ALA A 488 32.44 -20.05 2.93
N GLU A 489 33.41 -20.62 3.63
CA GLU A 489 33.67 -22.05 3.60
C GLU A 489 32.48 -22.80 4.20
N SER A 490 31.81 -23.53 3.34
CA SER A 490 30.91 -24.59 3.73
C SER A 490 31.70 -25.72 4.41
N GLY A 491 31.64 -25.76 5.70
CA GLY A 491 32.25 -26.84 6.47
C GLY A 491 31.64 -26.96 7.86
N ALA A 492 30.66 -27.85 7.99
CA ALA A 492 30.27 -28.34 9.29
C ALA A 492 31.37 -29.24 9.87
N PRO A 493 31.57 -29.24 11.16
CA PRO A 493 31.55 -30.50 11.86
C PRO A 493 30.66 -30.48 13.11
N ALA A 494 29.94 -31.55 13.26
CA ALA A 494 29.29 -32.00 14.47
C ALA A 494 30.30 -32.13 15.62
N THR A 495 29.94 -31.66 16.80
CA THR A 495 30.49 -32.18 18.05
C THR A 495 29.40 -32.29 19.12
N GLU A 496 29.38 -33.44 19.65
CA GLU A 496 28.59 -34.10 20.64
C GLU A 496 28.29 -33.32 21.92
N GLU A 497 27.11 -33.63 22.45
CA GLU A 497 26.67 -33.37 23.82
C GLU A 497 27.49 -34.18 24.84
N PRO A 498 27.30 -33.91 26.10
CA PRO A 498 27.05 -35.00 27.04
C PRO A 498 25.77 -34.84 27.86
N ALA A 499 25.14 -35.97 28.04
CA ALA A 499 23.92 -36.28 28.72
C ALA A 499 23.96 -36.15 30.24
N ALA A 500 22.78 -35.93 30.84
CA ALA A 500 22.39 -36.51 32.15
C ALA A 500 20.88 -36.64 32.19
N GLU A 501 20.36 -37.83 32.12
CA GLU A 501 19.65 -38.69 33.12
C GLU A 501 18.58 -37.94 33.95
N ALA A 502 17.37 -38.37 34.21
CA ALA A 502 16.73 -39.68 34.23
C ALA A 502 15.21 -39.53 34.39
N GLY A 503 14.45 -40.58 34.04
CA GLY A 503 13.13 -40.79 34.62
C GLY A 503 12.03 -41.28 33.68
N THR A 504 12.02 -42.56 33.32
CA THR A 504 10.85 -43.35 32.93
C THR A 504 10.14 -43.90 34.20
N PRO A 505 8.84 -44.38 34.20
CA PRO A 505 8.46 -45.50 33.35
C PRO A 505 6.98 -45.67 32.88
N ALA A 506 6.82 -46.61 31.94
CA ALA A 506 5.78 -47.65 31.73
C ALA A 506 4.48 -47.21 31.03
N ALA A 507 4.26 -47.71 29.88
CA ALA A 507 3.77 -49.00 29.35
C ALA A 507 2.26 -49.00 29.11
N ASP A 508 1.85 -49.21 27.87
CA ASP A 508 1.16 -50.42 27.41
C ASP A 508 0.84 -50.32 25.91
N GLU A 509 1.39 -51.28 25.16
CA GLU A 509 0.89 -51.80 23.91
C GLU A 509 -0.15 -52.93 24.25
N PRO A 510 -0.95 -53.52 23.34
CA PRO A 510 -0.55 -53.94 22.00
C PRO A 510 -1.67 -54.02 20.89
N ALA A 511 -1.21 -54.06 19.69
CA ALA A 511 -1.33 -55.14 18.68
C ALA A 511 -2.53 -55.17 17.72
N ASP A 512 -2.15 -55.31 16.46
CA ASP A 512 -2.59 -56.24 15.41
C ASP A 512 -3.72 -55.85 14.43
N GLY A 513 -3.33 -55.95 13.16
CA GLY A 513 -4.24 -56.38 12.13
C GLY A 513 -4.04 -55.84 10.71
N GLU A 514 -2.95 -56.12 10.03
CA GLU A 514 -3.02 -56.38 8.59
C GLU A 514 -3.63 -57.78 8.37
N PRO A 515 -4.28 -58.10 7.22
CA PRO A 515 -3.57 -58.32 5.98
C PRO A 515 -4.33 -58.16 4.62
N THR A 516 -3.53 -57.98 3.57
CA THR A 516 -3.53 -58.61 2.23
C THR A 516 -4.74 -58.56 1.29
N ALA A 517 -4.54 -57.93 0.14
CA ALA A 517 -4.21 -58.47 -1.20
C ALA A 517 -5.34 -59.08 -2.06
N ALA A 518 -5.27 -58.72 -3.29
CA ALA A 518 -5.50 -59.41 -4.58
C ALA A 518 -6.53 -58.71 -5.49
N ALA A 519 -6.10 -58.12 -6.60
CA ALA A 519 -5.98 -58.68 -7.94
C ALA A 519 -7.36 -58.97 -8.59
N ASP A 520 -7.72 -58.43 -9.72
CA ASP A 520 -7.31 -58.72 -11.08
C ASP A 520 -8.46 -58.41 -12.08
N THR A 521 -8.05 -58.08 -13.30
CA THR A 521 -8.76 -58.18 -14.59
C THR A 521 -10.01 -57.29 -14.82
N GLY A 522 -10.09 -56.49 -15.84
CA GLY A 522 -9.82 -56.70 -17.26
C GLY A 522 -11.03 -56.25 -18.04
N GLY A 523 -10.83 -55.50 -19.12
CA GLY A 523 -11.86 -55.48 -20.18
C GLY A 523 -12.29 -54.10 -20.71
N THR A 524 -11.58 -53.60 -21.68
CA THR A 524 -12.11 -52.77 -22.81
C THR A 524 -12.71 -53.72 -23.87
N PRO A 525 -13.45 -53.30 -24.94
CA PRO A 525 -13.83 -51.98 -25.45
C PRO A 525 -15.27 -51.95 -26.05
N GLY A 526 -15.66 -50.79 -26.59
CA GLY A 526 -16.77 -50.81 -27.54
C GLY A 526 -17.52 -49.48 -27.76
N THR A 527 -17.02 -48.68 -28.64
CA THR A 527 -17.62 -47.95 -29.78
C THR A 527 -19.14 -47.64 -29.85
N ARG A 528 -19.42 -46.39 -30.27
CA ARG A 528 -20.50 -45.85 -31.10
C ARG A 528 -21.82 -45.47 -30.44
N GLY A 529 -22.10 -44.17 -30.74
CA GLY A 529 -23.36 -43.49 -30.72
C GLY A 529 -23.15 -42.00 -30.64
#